data_74600358cd3ec7bc45ebc8f7e5f3f04b
#
_entry.id   74600358cd3ec7bc45ebc8f7e5f3f04b
#
_cell.length_a   1.000
_cell.length_b   1.000
_cell.length_c   1.000
_cell.angle_alpha   90.00
_cell.angle_beta   90.00
_cell.angle_gamma   90.00
#
_symmetry.space_group_name_H-M   'P 1'
#
loop_
_entity.id
_entity.type
_entity.pdbx_description
1 polymer ?
#
loop_
_entity_poly.entity_id
_entity_poly.type
_entity_poly.pdbx_seq_one_letter_code
_entity_poly.pdbx_strand_id
1 'polypeptide(L)'
;MRKSIILFMTFFLCIVGYAQKRTISGTVTDKDLKEPLIGVNVLLKGTTTGTVTDMDGNYTIDVEGDGTLVFSYVSMKTVEESINGRSTINVEMSSDSEALEEVVVTAMGIKRESKTLTYSAQTVGGKDLNEIKNVNMINSLQGKSAGLQITPNSTGAGGASKILFRGNKSISGSNQPLIVVDGVPMMMNVSDSQVSMNYGGERDGGDAMSTINPDDIAQITLLKGASAAALYGAVAANGAIMITTKSAQSGKVAINVSSNTTVENAMSLPKFQNNYGMSDAGTFSWGGKLSSEAPNYAKEFFRTGYTTNNSISCLLYTSPSPRDRTRSRMPSSA
;
A
#
# COMPACT_ATOMS: atom_id res chain seq x y z
N MET A 1 76.39 -2.05 -5.01
CA MET A 1 75.65 -2.30 -3.77
C MET A 1 75.24 -1.04 -3.02
N ARG A 2 76.09 -0.09 -2.67
CA ARG A 2 75.74 1.14 -1.95
C ARG A 2 74.65 2.01 -2.64
N LYS A 3 74.71 2.20 -3.99
CA LYS A 3 73.71 2.98 -4.71
C LYS A 3 72.33 2.31 -4.80
N SER A 4 72.29 0.98 -4.79
CA SER A 4 71.03 0.18 -4.79
C SER A 4 70.33 0.22 -3.44
N ILE A 5 71.09 0.29 -2.32
CA ILE A 5 70.55 0.41 -0.96
C ILE A 5 69.93 1.80 -0.77
N ILE A 6 70.59 2.86 -1.29
CA ILE A 6 70.04 4.21 -1.17
C ILE A 6 68.74 4.36 -1.99
N LEU A 7 68.64 3.76 -3.18
CA LEU A 7 67.44 3.76 -3.98
C LEU A 7 66.26 2.99 -3.32
N PHE A 8 66.59 1.88 -2.66
CA PHE A 8 65.58 1.10 -1.91
C PHE A 8 65.10 1.83 -0.67
N MET A 9 66.02 2.57 0.00
CA MET A 9 65.70 3.35 1.19
C MET A 9 64.88 4.60 0.87
N THR A 10 65.10 5.27 -0.27
CA THR A 10 64.28 6.39 -0.76
C THR A 10 62.89 5.90 -1.22
N PHE A 11 62.82 4.74 -1.84
CA PHE A 11 61.54 4.14 -2.23
C PHE A 11 60.68 3.75 -1.02
N PHE A 12 61.32 3.22 0.05
CA PHE A 12 60.66 2.86 1.31
C PHE A 12 60.19 4.11 2.08
N LEU A 13 60.92 5.23 2.01
CA LEU A 13 60.53 6.49 2.65
C LEU A 13 59.29 7.13 2.00
N CYS A 14 59.06 6.91 0.70
CA CYS A 14 57.87 7.40 0.00
C CYS A 14 56.59 6.64 0.36
N ILE A 15 56.68 5.40 0.85
CA ILE A 15 55.52 4.59 1.23
C ILE A 15 54.91 4.97 2.58
N VAL A 16 55.74 5.55 3.49
CA VAL A 16 55.32 5.92 4.84
C VAL A 16 54.51 7.25 4.89
N GLY A 17 54.50 8.01 3.78
CA GLY A 17 53.85 9.33 3.70
C GLY A 17 52.32 9.34 3.60
N TYR A 18 51.65 8.19 3.39
CA TYR A 18 50.21 8.16 3.08
C TYR A 18 49.26 7.94 4.30
N ALA A 19 49.78 7.79 5.49
CA ALA A 19 48.97 7.57 6.69
C ALA A 19 48.91 8.79 7.60
N GLN A 20 48.64 9.99 7.08
CA GLN A 20 48.41 11.16 7.93
C GLN A 20 46.95 11.18 8.35
N LYS A 21 46.68 10.98 9.62
CA LYS A 21 45.40 11.28 10.25
C LYS A 21 45.11 12.76 10.09
N ARG A 22 43.96 13.05 9.55
CA ARG A 22 43.46 14.40 9.33
C ARG A 22 42.23 14.64 10.16
N THR A 23 42.24 15.70 10.95
CA THR A 23 41.09 16.12 11.73
C THR A 23 40.18 17.01 10.85
N ILE A 24 38.92 16.64 10.73
CA ILE A 24 37.89 17.42 10.05
C ILE A 24 36.94 17.94 11.12
N SER A 25 36.60 19.24 11.02
CA SER A 25 35.64 19.89 11.89
C SER A 25 34.56 20.59 11.06
N GLY A 26 33.45 20.92 11.66
CA GLY A 26 32.39 21.66 11.02
C GLY A 26 31.16 21.79 11.92
N THR A 27 30.14 22.46 11.38
CA THR A 27 28.87 22.67 12.05
C THR A 27 27.73 22.01 11.25
N VAL A 28 26.77 21.46 11.96
CA VAL A 28 25.54 20.89 11.37
C VAL A 28 24.37 21.75 11.81
N THR A 29 23.64 22.30 10.85
CA THR A 29 22.48 23.16 11.10
C THR A 29 21.23 22.66 10.39
N ASP A 30 20.07 23.00 10.94
CA ASP A 30 18.78 22.81 10.27
C ASP A 30 18.65 23.82 9.13
N LYS A 31 18.25 23.35 7.96
CA LYS A 31 18.07 24.20 6.78
C LYS A 31 16.92 25.21 6.93
N ASP A 32 15.85 24.82 7.61
CA ASP A 32 14.61 25.60 7.73
C ASP A 32 14.67 26.56 8.91
N LEU A 33 15.13 26.09 10.07
CA LEU A 33 15.18 26.87 11.32
C LEU A 33 16.50 27.61 11.49
N LYS A 34 17.54 27.22 10.76
CA LYS A 34 18.93 27.76 10.91
C LYS A 34 19.50 27.57 12.33
N GLU A 35 18.95 26.63 13.07
CA GLU A 35 19.41 26.28 14.42
C GLU A 35 20.45 25.16 14.38
N PRO A 36 21.43 25.15 15.31
CA PRO A 36 22.41 24.07 15.40
C PRO A 36 21.73 22.75 15.80
N LEU A 37 22.12 21.67 15.16
CA LEU A 37 21.57 20.33 15.42
C LEU A 37 22.47 19.57 16.38
N ILE A 38 21.94 19.26 17.57
CA ILE A 38 22.60 18.54 18.64
C ILE A 38 22.39 17.03 18.43
N GLY A 39 23.45 16.23 18.57
CA GLY A 39 23.32 14.78 18.55
C GLY A 39 23.24 14.16 17.16
N VAL A 40 23.66 14.89 16.12
CA VAL A 40 23.79 14.34 14.78
C VAL A 40 24.93 13.32 14.74
N ASN A 41 24.66 12.15 14.24
CA ASN A 41 25.66 11.10 14.07
C ASN A 41 26.44 11.33 12.77
N VAL A 42 27.75 11.49 12.87
CA VAL A 42 28.67 11.72 11.75
C VAL A 42 29.57 10.51 11.60
N LEU A 43 29.45 9.79 10.50
CA LEU A 43 30.18 8.55 10.22
C LEU A 43 31.00 8.67 8.93
N LEU A 44 32.18 8.11 8.93
CA LEU A 44 32.96 7.93 7.69
C LEU A 44 32.43 6.68 6.96
N LYS A 45 31.94 6.88 5.75
CA LYS A 45 31.30 5.83 4.93
C LYS A 45 32.22 4.62 4.75
N GLY A 46 31.70 3.44 5.08
CA GLY A 46 32.46 2.18 4.99
C GLY A 46 33.37 1.87 6.17
N THR A 47 33.35 2.69 7.23
CA THR A 47 34.12 2.45 8.45
C THR A 47 33.24 2.52 9.68
N THR A 48 33.79 2.16 10.83
CA THR A 48 33.15 2.33 12.15
C THR A 48 33.56 3.63 12.84
N THR A 49 34.36 4.47 12.18
CA THR A 49 34.85 5.74 12.75
C THR A 49 33.74 6.78 12.64
N GLY A 50 33.31 7.30 13.77
CA GLY A 50 32.24 8.29 13.85
C GLY A 50 32.34 9.16 15.10
N THR A 51 31.60 10.28 15.08
CA THR A 51 31.44 11.22 16.17
C THR A 51 30.02 11.74 16.21
N VAL A 52 29.67 12.52 17.22
CA VAL A 52 28.34 13.12 17.40
C VAL A 52 28.52 14.63 17.61
N THR A 53 27.58 15.44 17.08
CA THR A 53 27.60 16.88 17.27
C THR A 53 27.30 17.29 18.70
N ASP A 54 27.97 18.35 19.14
CA ASP A 54 27.81 18.97 20.48
C ASP A 54 26.55 19.87 20.58
N MET A 55 26.42 20.61 21.72
CA MET A 55 25.27 21.50 21.94
C MET A 55 25.20 22.70 20.97
N ASP A 56 26.32 23.08 20.37
CA ASP A 56 26.40 24.15 19.38
C ASP A 56 26.40 23.60 17.94
N GLY A 57 26.11 22.30 17.77
CA GLY A 57 26.09 21.62 16.47
C GLY A 57 27.45 21.37 15.85
N ASN A 58 28.55 21.58 16.61
CA ASN A 58 29.91 21.35 16.10
C ASN A 58 30.30 19.88 16.23
N TYR A 59 31.10 19.42 15.28
CA TYR A 59 31.67 18.08 15.31
C TYR A 59 33.16 18.11 14.96
N THR A 60 33.87 17.12 15.41
CA THR A 60 35.27 16.89 15.07
C THR A 60 35.49 15.40 14.88
N ILE A 61 36.03 15.01 13.75
CA ILE A 61 36.27 13.62 13.39
C ILE A 61 37.65 13.45 12.79
N ASP A 62 38.38 12.43 13.23
CA ASP A 62 39.69 12.07 12.68
C ASP A 62 39.48 11.03 11.58
N VAL A 63 39.98 11.35 10.39
CA VAL A 63 39.84 10.47 9.21
C VAL A 63 41.22 10.14 8.64
N GLU A 64 41.33 8.94 8.09
CA GLU A 64 42.55 8.49 7.40
C GLU A 64 42.29 8.56 5.88
N GLY A 65 42.86 9.58 5.23
CA GLY A 65 42.70 9.81 3.78
C GLY A 65 41.43 10.58 3.40
N ASP A 66 41.07 10.52 2.12
CA ASP A 66 39.86 11.11 1.58
C ASP A 66 38.71 10.08 1.62
N GLY A 67 37.49 10.53 1.97
CA GLY A 67 36.32 9.70 2.08
C GLY A 67 35.03 10.52 1.99
N THR A 68 33.93 9.91 2.28
CA THR A 68 32.61 10.56 2.35
C THR A 68 32.08 10.49 3.78
N LEU A 69 31.73 11.63 4.35
CA LEU A 69 31.04 11.71 5.63
C LEU A 69 29.55 11.52 5.45
N VAL A 70 28.94 10.74 6.29
CA VAL A 70 27.50 10.47 6.30
C VAL A 70 26.95 11.09 7.59
N PHE A 71 26.05 12.05 7.43
CA PHE A 71 25.37 12.73 8.53
C PHE A 71 23.96 12.15 8.66
N SER A 72 23.65 11.61 9.84
CA SER A 72 22.34 11.03 10.12
C SER A 72 21.78 11.54 11.43
N TYR A 73 20.49 11.91 11.41
CA TYR A 73 19.76 12.37 12.60
C TYR A 73 18.31 11.92 12.53
N VAL A 74 17.67 11.75 13.68
CA VAL A 74 16.27 11.30 13.74
C VAL A 74 15.38 12.35 13.07
N SER A 75 14.53 11.90 12.14
CA SER A 75 13.60 12.75 11.36
C SER A 75 14.25 13.75 10.40
N MET A 76 15.52 13.56 10.05
CA MET A 76 16.23 14.36 9.07
C MET A 76 16.72 13.48 7.90
N LYS A 77 16.80 14.06 6.71
CA LYS A 77 17.38 13.37 5.54
C LYS A 77 18.85 13.15 5.76
N THR A 78 19.30 11.91 5.55
CA THR A 78 20.72 11.59 5.56
C THR A 78 21.45 12.36 4.46
N VAL A 79 22.52 13.08 4.83
CA VAL A 79 23.35 13.85 3.89
C VAL A 79 24.71 13.18 3.78
N GLU A 80 25.18 13.01 2.55
CA GLU A 80 26.52 12.50 2.27
C GLU A 80 27.37 13.62 1.67
N GLU A 81 28.51 13.94 2.32
CA GLU A 81 29.45 14.96 1.87
C GLU A 81 30.85 14.37 1.69
N SER A 82 31.43 14.59 0.50
CA SER A 82 32.80 14.18 0.19
C SER A 82 33.81 15.13 0.81
N ILE A 83 34.84 14.59 1.42
CA ILE A 83 35.88 15.36 2.12
C ILE A 83 36.70 16.21 1.13
N ASN A 84 37.13 15.63 0.02
CA ASN A 84 37.86 16.31 -1.06
C ASN A 84 38.96 17.26 -0.58
N GLY A 85 39.76 16.81 0.38
CA GLY A 85 40.84 17.62 0.90
C GLY A 85 40.45 18.78 1.82
N ARG A 86 39.16 18.99 2.14
CA ARG A 86 38.68 20.05 3.04
C ARG A 86 38.93 19.69 4.51
N SER A 87 39.28 20.68 5.35
CA SER A 87 39.42 20.53 6.78
C SER A 87 38.19 20.99 7.57
N THR A 88 37.34 21.79 6.93
CA THR A 88 36.11 22.27 7.54
C THR A 88 34.95 21.97 6.58
N ILE A 89 33.89 21.29 7.07
CA ILE A 89 32.73 20.91 6.28
C ILE A 89 31.48 21.25 7.11
N ASN A 90 30.76 22.28 6.68
CA ASN A 90 29.48 22.66 7.29
C ASN A 90 28.34 22.05 6.47
N VAL A 91 27.36 21.48 7.16
CA VAL A 91 26.26 20.75 6.54
C VAL A 91 24.92 21.29 7.02
N GLU A 92 24.04 21.55 6.06
CA GLU A 92 22.64 21.86 6.33
C GLU A 92 21.79 20.60 6.11
N MET A 93 21.12 20.14 7.16
CA MET A 93 20.20 19.01 7.08
C MET A 93 18.77 19.53 6.91
N SER A 94 18.03 18.94 6.01
CA SER A 94 16.59 19.19 5.86
C SER A 94 15.82 18.14 6.64
N SER A 95 14.71 18.55 7.23
CA SER A 95 13.76 17.62 7.84
C SER A 95 13.40 16.52 6.83
N ASP A 96 13.47 15.26 7.25
CA ASP A 96 12.93 14.12 6.50
C ASP A 96 11.41 14.09 6.65
N SER A 97 10.79 15.23 6.79
CA SER A 97 9.40 15.45 6.50
C SER A 97 9.16 15.48 4.97
N GLU A 98 9.60 14.42 4.24
CA GLU A 98 8.58 13.68 3.59
C GLU A 98 7.69 13.09 4.73
N ALA A 99 7.10 13.94 5.56
CA ALA A 99 5.73 13.72 5.97
C ALA A 99 5.08 13.36 4.65
N LEU A 100 4.78 12.09 4.47
CA LEU A 100 3.82 11.63 3.50
C LEU A 100 2.68 12.63 3.67
N GLU A 101 2.73 13.71 2.90
CA GLU A 101 1.59 14.62 2.77
C GLU A 101 0.55 13.66 2.27
N GLU A 102 -0.25 13.19 3.21
CA GLU A 102 -1.31 12.23 2.95
C GLU A 102 -2.26 12.93 2.01
N VAL A 103 -1.90 12.84 0.73
CA VAL A 103 -2.67 13.43 -0.36
C VAL A 103 -3.89 12.57 -0.53
N VAL A 104 -5.02 13.10 -0.09
CA VAL A 104 -6.31 12.46 -0.28
C VAL A 104 -6.86 12.87 -1.65
N VAL A 105 -7.20 11.89 -2.45
CA VAL A 105 -7.96 12.16 -3.68
C VAL A 105 -9.41 12.44 -3.28
N THR A 106 -9.88 13.65 -3.60
CA THR A 106 -11.25 14.07 -3.36
C THR A 106 -12.14 13.77 -4.59
N ALA A 107 -13.38 14.24 -4.57
CA ALA A 107 -14.30 14.13 -5.70
C ALA A 107 -13.65 14.57 -7.02
N MET A 108 -13.99 13.91 -8.11
CA MET A 108 -13.45 14.16 -9.45
C MET A 108 -11.94 13.95 -9.61
N GLY A 109 -11.29 13.17 -8.72
CA GLY A 109 -9.86 12.90 -8.82
C GLY A 109 -8.94 14.05 -8.40
N ILE A 110 -9.48 15.13 -7.78
CA ILE A 110 -8.68 16.27 -7.33
C ILE A 110 -7.86 15.85 -6.12
N LYS A 111 -6.56 16.04 -6.18
CA LYS A 111 -5.64 15.78 -5.07
C LYS A 111 -5.64 16.97 -4.10
N ARG A 112 -5.88 16.72 -2.82
CA ARG A 112 -5.80 17.72 -1.74
C ARG A 112 -5.02 17.15 -0.57
N GLU A 113 -4.34 17.98 0.15
CA GLU A 113 -3.69 17.61 1.40
C GLU A 113 -4.74 17.22 2.45
N SER A 114 -4.50 16.15 3.18
CA SER A 114 -5.41 15.66 4.23
C SER A 114 -5.75 16.74 5.26
N LYS A 115 -4.77 17.61 5.59
CA LYS A 115 -4.91 18.73 6.52
C LYS A 115 -5.90 19.82 6.06
N THR A 116 -6.13 19.94 4.75
CA THR A 116 -7.03 20.98 4.17
C THR A 116 -8.47 20.49 4.04
N LEU A 117 -8.74 19.23 4.35
CA LEU A 117 -10.08 18.68 4.26
C LEU A 117 -10.93 19.07 5.48
N THR A 118 -12.13 19.58 5.23
CA THR A 118 -13.12 19.90 6.27
C THR A 118 -13.87 18.67 6.77
N TYR A 119 -13.60 17.50 6.23
CA TYR A 119 -14.22 16.23 6.58
C TYR A 119 -13.17 15.14 6.80
N SER A 120 -13.53 14.15 7.62
CA SER A 120 -12.66 13.01 7.87
C SER A 120 -12.67 12.04 6.69
N ALA A 121 -11.55 11.91 6.04
CA ALA A 121 -11.25 10.87 5.07
C ALA A 121 -10.21 9.92 5.67
N GLN A 122 -10.32 8.65 5.41
CA GLN A 122 -9.33 7.66 5.79
C GLN A 122 -8.75 7.04 4.53
N THR A 123 -7.44 7.08 4.40
CA THR A 123 -6.71 6.52 3.26
C THR A 123 -6.02 5.22 3.66
N VAL A 124 -6.00 4.27 2.73
CA VAL A 124 -5.26 3.01 2.83
C VAL A 124 -4.37 2.91 1.60
N GLY A 125 -3.08 2.81 1.79
CA GLY A 125 -2.11 2.72 0.71
C GLY A 125 -2.21 1.40 -0.06
N GLY A 126 -1.89 1.44 -1.35
CA GLY A 126 -1.89 0.23 -2.19
C GLY A 126 -0.87 -0.82 -1.72
N LYS A 127 0.21 -0.42 -1.06
CA LYS A 127 1.17 -1.36 -0.47
C LYS A 127 0.54 -2.18 0.65
N ASP A 128 -0.21 -1.52 1.52
CA ASP A 128 -0.89 -2.18 2.65
C ASP A 128 -1.98 -3.15 2.18
N LEU A 129 -2.63 -2.84 1.05
CA LEU A 129 -3.64 -3.70 0.45
C LEU A 129 -3.05 -4.97 -0.14
N ASN A 130 -1.84 -4.87 -0.68
CA ASN A 130 -1.15 -5.96 -1.37
C ASN A 130 -0.32 -6.85 -0.44
N GLU A 131 -0.22 -6.52 0.84
CA GLU A 131 0.48 -7.33 1.83
C GLU A 131 -0.15 -8.73 1.96
N ILE A 132 -1.47 -8.78 1.99
CA ILE A 132 -2.25 -10.03 1.95
C ILE A 132 -3.20 -9.95 0.77
N LYS A 133 -2.84 -10.60 -0.35
CA LYS A 133 -3.65 -10.58 -1.56
C LYS A 133 -4.88 -11.48 -1.41
N ASN A 134 -6.04 -10.89 -1.47
CA ASN A 134 -7.31 -11.59 -1.61
C ASN A 134 -7.80 -11.50 -3.06
N VAL A 135 -8.53 -12.52 -3.51
CA VAL A 135 -9.18 -12.52 -4.83
C VAL A 135 -10.13 -11.33 -4.96
N ASN A 136 -10.91 -11.06 -3.90
CA ASN A 136 -11.69 -9.84 -3.81
C ASN A 136 -10.93 -8.82 -2.98
N MET A 137 -10.49 -7.73 -3.62
CA MET A 137 -9.72 -6.66 -3.04
C MET A 137 -10.36 -6.02 -1.80
N ILE A 138 -11.69 -5.95 -1.77
CA ILE A 138 -12.42 -5.36 -0.64
C ILE A 138 -12.14 -6.09 0.65
N ASN A 139 -11.98 -7.40 0.60
CA ASN A 139 -11.66 -8.19 1.79
C ASN A 139 -10.32 -7.82 2.41
N SER A 140 -9.38 -7.27 1.62
CA SER A 140 -8.10 -6.76 2.13
C SER A 140 -8.23 -5.48 2.96
N LEU A 141 -9.37 -4.78 2.90
CA LEU A 141 -9.66 -3.61 3.73
C LEU A 141 -10.16 -3.97 5.13
N GLN A 142 -10.51 -5.24 5.37
CA GLN A 142 -11.01 -5.70 6.66
C GLN A 142 -9.96 -5.46 7.75
N GLY A 143 -10.38 -4.79 8.83
CA GLY A 143 -9.49 -4.44 9.95
C GLY A 143 -8.58 -3.22 9.71
N LYS A 144 -8.47 -2.70 8.48
CA LYS A 144 -7.61 -1.54 8.16
C LYS A 144 -8.32 -0.18 8.30
N SER A 145 -9.63 -0.19 8.46
CA SER A 145 -10.42 1.04 8.64
C SER A 145 -11.43 0.92 9.77
N ALA A 146 -11.45 1.93 10.64
CA ALA A 146 -12.44 2.00 11.71
C ALA A 146 -13.86 2.21 11.16
N GLY A 147 -14.84 1.44 11.68
CA GLY A 147 -16.25 1.54 11.28
C GLY A 147 -16.58 0.96 9.91
N LEU A 148 -15.66 0.24 9.28
CA LEU A 148 -15.89 -0.55 8.08
C LEU A 148 -16.09 -2.01 8.47
N GLN A 149 -17.23 -2.57 8.13
CA GLN A 149 -17.54 -3.98 8.30
C GLN A 149 -17.65 -4.62 6.93
N ILE A 150 -16.86 -5.65 6.70
CA ILE A 150 -16.84 -6.43 5.46
C ILE A 150 -17.22 -7.86 5.83
N THR A 151 -18.22 -8.38 5.17
CA THR A 151 -18.64 -9.77 5.30
C THR A 151 -18.44 -10.43 3.95
N PRO A 152 -17.40 -11.28 3.81
CA PRO A 152 -17.16 -12.04 2.58
C PRO A 152 -18.29 -13.03 2.37
N ASN A 153 -18.60 -13.29 1.11
CA ASN A 153 -19.57 -14.32 0.75
C ASN A 153 -18.94 -15.72 0.93
N SER A 154 -19.78 -16.67 1.26
CA SER A 154 -19.40 -18.09 1.42
C SER A 154 -19.40 -18.88 0.11
N THR A 155 -19.74 -18.24 -1.02
CA THR A 155 -19.83 -18.90 -2.35
C THR A 155 -18.48 -19.23 -2.98
N GLY A 156 -17.37 -18.82 -2.37
CA GLY A 156 -16.02 -19.09 -2.82
C GLY A 156 -15.29 -17.87 -3.36
N ALA A 157 -14.17 -18.12 -4.04
CA ALA A 157 -13.33 -17.07 -4.61
C ALA A 157 -14.10 -16.26 -5.68
N GLY A 158 -14.10 -14.94 -5.52
CA GLY A 158 -14.80 -14.02 -6.43
C GLY A 158 -16.26 -13.74 -6.11
N GLY A 159 -16.80 -14.31 -5.02
CA GLY A 159 -18.14 -13.96 -4.53
C GLY A 159 -18.24 -12.51 -4.07
N ALA A 160 -19.45 -11.93 -4.16
CA ALA A 160 -19.72 -10.55 -3.74
C ALA A 160 -19.52 -10.39 -2.23
N SER A 161 -18.90 -9.29 -1.82
CA SER A 161 -18.71 -8.98 -0.41
C SER A 161 -19.68 -7.90 0.05
N LYS A 162 -20.32 -8.11 1.19
CA LYS A 162 -21.20 -7.09 1.80
C LYS A 162 -20.34 -6.09 2.57
N ILE A 163 -20.49 -4.81 2.22
CA ILE A 163 -19.73 -3.71 2.80
C ILE A 163 -20.69 -2.80 3.54
N LEU A 164 -20.37 -2.50 4.79
CA LEU A 164 -21.18 -1.59 5.61
C LEU A 164 -20.28 -0.56 6.29
N PHE A 165 -20.68 0.71 6.21
CA PHE A 165 -20.12 1.77 7.03
C PHE A 165 -21.03 2.04 8.23
N ARG A 166 -20.50 1.78 9.43
CA ARG A 166 -21.21 2.01 10.71
C ARG A 166 -22.54 1.23 10.85
N GLY A 167 -22.60 0.04 10.22
CA GLY A 167 -23.77 -0.86 10.33
C GLY A 167 -24.89 -0.59 9.32
N ASN A 168 -26.00 -1.32 9.48
CA ASN A 168 -27.19 -1.17 8.66
C ASN A 168 -27.95 0.10 9.05
N LYS A 169 -28.33 0.90 8.05
CA LYS A 169 -29.10 2.14 8.23
C LYS A 169 -30.52 2.02 7.73
N SER A 170 -30.76 1.16 6.74
CA SER A 170 -32.06 0.94 6.12
C SER A 170 -32.45 -0.52 6.23
N ILE A 171 -33.74 -0.77 6.47
CA ILE A 171 -34.33 -2.11 6.50
C ILE A 171 -34.72 -2.55 5.09
N SER A 172 -35.16 -1.63 4.26
CA SER A 172 -35.73 -1.91 2.92
C SER A 172 -34.86 -1.42 1.76
N GLY A 173 -33.85 -0.57 2.02
CA GLY A 173 -32.96 -0.02 1.00
C GLY A 173 -31.55 -0.57 1.08
N SER A 174 -30.75 -0.31 0.02
CA SER A 174 -29.34 -0.68 0.01
C SER A 174 -28.57 0.02 1.13
N ASN A 175 -27.75 -0.72 1.84
CA ASN A 175 -26.84 -0.23 2.86
C ASN A 175 -25.39 -0.16 2.38
N GLN A 176 -25.13 -0.52 1.12
CA GLN A 176 -23.80 -0.55 0.57
C GLN A 176 -23.29 0.84 0.21
N PRO A 177 -21.99 1.11 0.35
CA PRO A 177 -21.38 2.36 -0.07
C PRO A 177 -21.27 2.46 -1.59
N LEU A 178 -21.21 3.68 -2.10
CA LEU A 178 -20.87 3.96 -3.49
C LEU A 178 -19.40 3.65 -3.75
N ILE A 179 -19.12 2.99 -4.86
CA ILE A 179 -17.75 2.77 -5.32
C ILE A 179 -17.44 3.75 -6.44
N VAL A 180 -16.29 4.39 -6.33
CA VAL A 180 -15.81 5.38 -7.30
C VAL A 180 -14.39 5.00 -7.71
N VAL A 181 -14.17 4.79 -8.99
CA VAL A 181 -12.86 4.46 -9.55
C VAL A 181 -12.38 5.63 -10.40
N ASP A 182 -11.22 6.20 -10.03
CA ASP A 182 -10.63 7.36 -10.70
C ASP A 182 -11.61 8.52 -10.95
N GLY A 183 -12.52 8.75 -9.98
CA GLY A 183 -13.53 9.79 -10.06
C GLY A 183 -14.84 9.38 -10.75
N VAL A 184 -14.90 8.20 -11.36
CA VAL A 184 -16.09 7.68 -12.03
C VAL A 184 -16.88 6.80 -11.06
N PRO A 185 -18.13 7.15 -10.74
CA PRO A 185 -18.98 6.31 -9.88
C PRO A 185 -19.37 5.03 -10.61
N MET A 186 -19.12 3.90 -9.97
CA MET A 186 -19.55 2.59 -10.42
C MET A 186 -20.87 2.23 -9.74
N MET A 187 -21.91 2.01 -10.51
CA MET A 187 -23.15 1.47 -9.96
C MET A 187 -22.95 -0.02 -9.71
N MET A 188 -22.86 -0.40 -8.45
CA MET A 188 -22.98 -1.79 -8.06
C MET A 188 -24.48 -2.16 -8.15
N ASN A 189 -24.85 -2.78 -9.23
CA ASN A 189 -26.11 -3.52 -9.28
C ASN A 189 -25.94 -4.81 -8.45
N VAL A 190 -25.67 -4.65 -7.17
CA VAL A 190 -25.98 -5.72 -6.25
C VAL A 190 -27.49 -5.66 -6.16
N SER A 191 -28.14 -6.57 -6.82
CA SER A 191 -29.54 -6.83 -6.59
C SER A 191 -29.70 -7.22 -5.12
N ASP A 192 -29.69 -6.21 -4.24
CA ASP A 192 -30.19 -6.30 -2.85
C ASP A 192 -31.72 -6.37 -2.94
N SER A 193 -32.19 -6.51 -4.14
CA SER A 193 -33.58 -6.47 -4.47
C SER A 193 -34.11 -7.87 -4.57
N GLN A 194 -34.95 -8.10 -3.61
CA GLN A 194 -35.97 -9.12 -3.72
C GLN A 194 -35.40 -10.53 -3.67
N VAL A 195 -35.34 -11.01 -2.47
CA VAL A 195 -35.59 -12.41 -2.20
C VAL A 195 -36.77 -12.79 -3.11
N SER A 196 -36.47 -13.23 -4.31
CA SER A 196 -37.45 -13.90 -5.15
C SER A 196 -37.88 -15.09 -4.33
N MET A 197 -39.06 -15.02 -3.76
CA MET A 197 -39.65 -16.13 -3.00
C MET A 197 -39.92 -17.34 -3.91
N ASN A 198 -39.41 -17.33 -5.11
CA ASN A 198 -39.43 -18.47 -6.00
C ASN A 198 -38.20 -19.34 -5.74
N TYR A 199 -38.44 -20.56 -5.41
CA TYR A 199 -37.54 -21.69 -5.22
C TYR A 199 -36.27 -21.69 -6.06
N GLY A 200 -35.27 -20.96 -5.68
CA GLY A 200 -34.01 -20.95 -6.37
C GLY A 200 -33.25 -19.69 -6.02
N GLY A 201 -32.52 -19.70 -4.90
CA GLY A 201 -31.77 -18.58 -4.40
C GLY A 201 -31.07 -17.79 -5.51
N GLU A 202 -30.98 -16.51 -5.30
CA GLU A 202 -30.30 -15.58 -6.19
C GLU A 202 -28.84 -16.03 -6.38
N ARG A 203 -28.41 -16.13 -7.62
CA ARG A 203 -27.01 -16.48 -7.91
C ARG A 203 -26.13 -15.29 -7.55
N ASP A 204 -25.13 -15.53 -6.76
CA ASP A 204 -24.06 -14.56 -6.57
C ASP A 204 -23.27 -14.40 -7.87
N GLY A 205 -23.48 -13.28 -8.55
CA GLY A 205 -22.77 -12.90 -9.77
C GLY A 205 -21.41 -12.27 -9.55
N GLY A 206 -20.95 -12.20 -8.29
CA GLY A 206 -19.78 -11.44 -7.90
C GLY A 206 -20.08 -9.94 -7.82
N ASP A 207 -19.10 -9.17 -7.38
CA ASP A 207 -19.17 -7.72 -7.36
C ASP A 207 -18.24 -7.10 -8.42
N ALA A 208 -18.51 -5.85 -8.79
CA ALA A 208 -17.69 -5.12 -9.75
C ALA A 208 -16.23 -4.96 -9.27
N MET A 209 -15.99 -5.13 -8.00
CA MET A 209 -14.66 -5.00 -7.38
C MET A 209 -13.77 -6.21 -7.65
N SER A 210 -14.35 -7.37 -7.90
CA SER A 210 -13.59 -8.57 -8.28
C SER A 210 -12.94 -8.44 -9.66
N THR A 211 -13.39 -7.47 -10.48
CA THR A 211 -12.81 -7.20 -11.81
C THR A 211 -11.60 -6.27 -11.77
N ILE A 212 -11.39 -5.56 -10.64
CA ILE A 212 -10.26 -4.62 -10.49
C ILE A 212 -9.06 -5.36 -9.92
N ASN A 213 -7.93 -5.24 -10.63
CA ASN A 213 -6.69 -5.84 -10.15
C ASN A 213 -6.15 -5.04 -8.94
N PRO A 214 -5.96 -5.67 -7.78
CA PRO A 214 -5.41 -5.01 -6.59
C PRO A 214 -4.02 -4.41 -6.83
N ASP A 215 -3.24 -4.99 -7.73
CA ASP A 215 -1.89 -4.53 -8.04
C ASP A 215 -1.86 -3.17 -8.75
N ASP A 216 -2.95 -2.77 -9.41
CA ASP A 216 -3.04 -1.50 -10.13
C ASP A 216 -3.52 -0.34 -9.24
N ILE A 217 -3.81 -0.61 -7.96
CA ILE A 217 -4.30 0.39 -7.04
C ILE A 217 -3.14 1.14 -6.38
N ALA A 218 -3.21 2.48 -6.42
CA ALA A 218 -2.30 3.36 -5.71
C ALA A 218 -2.75 3.56 -4.27
N GLN A 219 -4.03 3.86 -4.07
CA GLN A 219 -4.63 4.11 -2.75
C GLN A 219 -6.14 3.96 -2.79
N ILE A 220 -6.73 3.69 -1.63
CA ILE A 220 -8.17 3.69 -1.41
C ILE A 220 -8.49 4.74 -0.36
N THR A 221 -9.42 5.63 -0.68
CA THR A 221 -9.92 6.65 0.25
C THR A 221 -11.36 6.32 0.65
N LEU A 222 -11.60 6.26 1.95
CA LEU A 222 -12.88 5.92 2.53
C LEU A 222 -13.57 7.18 3.04
N LEU A 223 -14.71 7.52 2.44
CA LEU A 223 -15.56 8.63 2.86
C LEU A 223 -16.80 8.11 3.56
N LYS A 224 -17.00 8.55 4.80
CA LYS A 224 -18.06 8.03 5.66
C LYS A 224 -19.28 8.96 5.69
N GLY A 225 -20.45 8.43 5.37
CA GLY A 225 -21.74 9.11 5.57
C GLY A 225 -21.90 10.45 4.86
N ALA A 226 -22.18 11.52 5.60
CA ALA A 226 -22.51 12.82 5.06
C ALA A 226 -21.43 13.43 4.15
N SER A 227 -20.16 13.15 4.40
CA SER A 227 -19.05 13.64 3.57
C SER A 227 -19.12 13.08 2.15
N ALA A 228 -19.47 11.81 2.01
CA ALA A 228 -19.67 11.17 0.71
C ALA A 228 -20.93 11.72 0.01
N ALA A 229 -22.02 11.91 0.75
CA ALA A 229 -23.26 12.46 0.21
C ALA A 229 -23.10 13.90 -0.27
N ALA A 230 -22.27 14.71 0.40
CA ALA A 230 -21.96 16.07 -0.04
C ALA A 230 -21.23 16.13 -1.38
N LEU A 231 -20.43 15.12 -1.71
CA LEU A 231 -19.63 15.04 -2.92
C LEU A 231 -20.35 14.35 -4.08
N TYR A 232 -21.07 13.26 -3.80
CA TYR A 232 -21.70 12.41 -4.80
C TYR A 232 -23.22 12.34 -4.72
N GLY A 233 -23.84 13.16 -3.85
CA GLY A 233 -25.29 13.23 -3.69
C GLY A 233 -25.87 12.04 -2.91
N ALA A 234 -27.17 11.82 -3.03
CA ALA A 234 -27.94 10.82 -2.28
C ALA A 234 -27.46 9.38 -2.50
N VAL A 235 -26.88 9.08 -3.67
CA VAL A 235 -26.36 7.75 -4.00
C VAL A 235 -25.24 7.31 -3.05
N ALA A 236 -24.50 8.29 -2.51
CA ALA A 236 -23.42 8.07 -1.56
C ALA A 236 -23.83 8.27 -0.09
N ALA A 237 -25.14 8.25 0.23
CA ALA A 237 -25.62 8.47 1.60
C ALA A 237 -25.07 7.43 2.61
N ASN A 238 -24.74 6.23 2.14
CA ASN A 238 -24.13 5.17 2.97
C ASN A 238 -22.62 5.28 3.08
N GLY A 239 -22.00 6.22 2.38
CA GLY A 239 -20.56 6.41 2.27
C GLY A 239 -20.05 6.15 0.86
N ALA A 240 -18.78 6.41 0.61
CA ALA A 240 -18.14 6.13 -0.65
C ALA A 240 -16.74 5.54 -0.44
N ILE A 241 -16.38 4.60 -1.29
CA ILE A 241 -15.05 4.01 -1.41
C ILE A 241 -14.44 4.54 -2.71
N MET A 242 -13.45 5.39 -2.60
CA MET A 242 -12.77 5.97 -3.75
C MET A 242 -11.47 5.22 -3.99
N ILE A 243 -11.32 4.67 -5.16
CA ILE A 243 -10.16 3.91 -5.61
C ILE A 243 -9.40 4.78 -6.59
N THR A 244 -8.14 4.96 -6.32
CA THR A 244 -7.23 5.66 -7.23
C THR A 244 -6.24 4.65 -7.78
N THR A 245 -6.15 4.56 -9.09
CA THR A 245 -5.21 3.66 -9.76
C THR A 245 -3.82 4.27 -9.86
N LYS A 246 -2.82 3.42 -10.06
CA LYS A 246 -1.43 3.85 -10.26
C LYS A 246 -1.31 4.58 -11.58
N SER A 247 -0.65 5.73 -11.57
CA SER A 247 -0.32 6.49 -12.76
C SER A 247 1.16 6.34 -13.12
N ALA A 248 1.46 6.37 -14.41
CA ALA A 248 2.83 6.34 -14.89
C ALA A 248 3.58 7.65 -14.56
N GLN A 249 4.86 7.54 -14.23
CA GLN A 249 5.74 8.68 -14.01
C GLN A 249 6.62 8.94 -15.25
N SER A 250 6.82 10.21 -15.57
CA SER A 250 7.69 10.60 -16.69
C SER A 250 9.11 10.07 -16.50
N GLY A 251 9.67 9.48 -17.55
CA GLY A 251 11.04 9.00 -17.58
C GLY A 251 11.31 7.66 -16.89
N LYS A 252 10.27 7.00 -16.35
CA LYS A 252 10.41 5.69 -15.70
C LYS A 252 9.40 4.69 -16.26
N VAL A 253 9.89 3.53 -16.66
CA VAL A 253 9.07 2.37 -16.99
C VAL A 253 8.98 1.51 -15.74
N ALA A 254 7.77 1.26 -15.25
CA ALA A 254 7.55 0.37 -14.12
C ALA A 254 6.87 -0.91 -14.62
N ILE A 255 7.54 -2.04 -14.47
CA ILE A 255 7.01 -3.36 -14.78
C ILE A 255 6.83 -4.10 -13.46
N ASN A 256 5.59 -4.47 -13.15
CA ASN A 256 5.27 -5.27 -11.98
C ASN A 256 4.75 -6.63 -12.43
N VAL A 257 5.32 -7.67 -11.88
CA VAL A 257 4.86 -9.05 -12.08
C VAL A 257 4.46 -9.60 -10.73
N SER A 258 3.25 -10.09 -10.61
CA SER A 258 2.79 -10.75 -9.39
C SER A 258 2.13 -12.08 -9.68
N SER A 259 2.34 -13.04 -8.80
CA SER A 259 1.71 -14.35 -8.83
C SER A 259 1.25 -14.70 -7.42
N ASN A 260 -0.02 -15.07 -7.29
CA ASN A 260 -0.60 -15.48 -6.03
C ASN A 260 -1.39 -16.76 -6.21
N THR A 261 -1.13 -17.76 -5.39
CA THR A 261 -1.87 -19.02 -5.39
C THR A 261 -2.51 -19.21 -4.03
N THR A 262 -3.82 -19.35 -4.02
CA THR A 262 -4.62 -19.57 -2.82
C THR A 262 -5.17 -20.99 -2.85
N VAL A 263 -5.01 -21.69 -1.73
CA VAL A 263 -5.55 -23.04 -1.51
C VAL A 263 -6.67 -22.95 -0.48
N GLU A 264 -7.87 -23.38 -0.85
CA GLU A 264 -9.05 -23.29 -0.01
C GLU A 264 -9.58 -24.69 0.33
N ASN A 265 -9.80 -24.91 1.63
CA ASN A 265 -10.43 -26.12 2.12
C ASN A 265 -11.64 -25.78 3.01
N ALA A 266 -12.67 -26.58 2.93
CA ALA A 266 -13.80 -26.43 3.83
C ALA A 266 -13.37 -26.71 5.28
N MET A 267 -13.42 -25.68 6.13
CA MET A 267 -12.98 -25.75 7.52
C MET A 267 -13.98 -26.53 8.39
N SER A 268 -15.27 -26.34 8.13
CA SER A 268 -16.33 -26.99 8.87
C SER A 268 -17.44 -27.42 7.94
N LEU A 269 -17.83 -28.67 8.05
CA LEU A 269 -18.93 -29.26 7.30
C LEU A 269 -20.08 -29.56 8.23
N PRO A 270 -21.35 -29.45 7.75
CA PRO A 270 -22.50 -29.86 8.52
C PRO A 270 -22.37 -31.35 8.89
N LYS A 271 -22.65 -31.64 10.15
CA LYS A 271 -22.71 -33.02 10.62
C LYS A 271 -24.12 -33.54 10.45
N PHE A 272 -24.30 -34.42 9.52
CA PHE A 272 -25.58 -35.12 9.33
C PHE A 272 -25.57 -36.47 10.03
N GLN A 273 -26.75 -36.94 10.42
CA GLN A 273 -26.92 -38.31 10.87
C GLN A 273 -26.72 -39.27 9.66
N ASN A 274 -26.09 -40.40 9.88
CA ASN A 274 -25.77 -41.40 8.85
C ASN A 274 -26.19 -42.83 9.23
N ASN A 275 -26.92 -42.99 10.33
CA ASN A 275 -27.33 -44.29 10.87
C ASN A 275 -28.76 -44.68 10.49
N TYR A 276 -29.59 -43.71 10.13
CA TYR A 276 -31.01 -43.93 9.79
C TYR A 276 -31.25 -43.48 8.34
N GLY A 277 -32.06 -44.22 7.63
CA GLY A 277 -32.48 -43.90 6.29
C GLY A 277 -33.57 -42.83 6.22
N MET A 278 -34.09 -42.61 5.04
CA MET A 278 -35.20 -41.68 4.79
C MET A 278 -36.53 -42.30 5.30
N SER A 279 -37.45 -41.50 5.79
CA SER A 279 -38.80 -41.93 6.16
C SER A 279 -39.59 -42.36 4.92
N ASP A 280 -40.60 -43.20 5.07
CA ASP A 280 -41.46 -43.68 3.98
C ASP A 280 -42.11 -42.53 3.18
N ALA A 281 -42.37 -41.42 3.84
CA ALA A 281 -42.89 -40.20 3.20
C ALA A 281 -41.84 -39.39 2.41
N GLY A 282 -40.57 -39.75 2.48
CA GLY A 282 -39.47 -39.06 1.74
C GLY A 282 -39.12 -37.66 2.23
N THR A 283 -39.69 -37.21 3.37
CA THR A 283 -39.54 -35.83 3.87
C THR A 283 -38.58 -35.69 5.03
N PHE A 284 -38.30 -36.74 5.76
CA PHE A 284 -37.45 -36.75 6.94
C PHE A 284 -36.36 -37.81 6.87
N SER A 285 -35.21 -37.54 7.48
CA SER A 285 -34.05 -38.43 7.50
C SER A 285 -34.03 -39.38 8.75
N TRP A 286 -35.17 -39.68 9.34
CA TRP A 286 -35.33 -40.53 10.54
C TRP A 286 -36.28 -41.70 10.24
N GLY A 287 -35.94 -42.48 9.21
CA GLY A 287 -36.65 -43.71 8.86
C GLY A 287 -36.07 -44.96 9.57
N GLY A 288 -36.08 -46.08 8.88
CA GLY A 288 -35.49 -47.34 9.39
C GLY A 288 -33.97 -47.25 9.62
N LYS A 289 -33.48 -47.98 10.64
CA LYS A 289 -32.06 -48.06 10.90
C LYS A 289 -31.33 -48.76 9.73
N LEU A 290 -30.30 -48.14 9.24
CA LEU A 290 -29.46 -48.71 8.17
C LEU A 290 -28.59 -49.88 8.69
N SER A 291 -28.35 -50.84 7.86
CA SER A 291 -27.42 -51.97 8.16
C SER A 291 -25.96 -51.56 8.16
N SER A 292 -25.61 -50.47 7.48
CA SER A 292 -24.27 -49.87 7.45
C SER A 292 -24.40 -48.33 7.47
N GLU A 293 -23.41 -47.63 7.97
CA GLU A 293 -23.38 -46.17 7.93
C GLU A 293 -23.43 -45.67 6.48
N ALA A 294 -24.30 -44.64 6.25
CA ALA A 294 -24.35 -43.97 4.96
C ALA A 294 -23.09 -43.16 4.69
N PRO A 295 -22.64 -43.03 3.44
CA PRO A 295 -21.50 -42.21 3.06
C PRO A 295 -21.68 -40.75 3.49
N ASN A 296 -20.58 -40.09 3.86
CA ASN A 296 -20.63 -38.66 4.17
C ASN A 296 -20.56 -37.84 2.88
N TYR A 297 -21.71 -37.69 2.23
CA TYR A 297 -21.81 -36.96 0.95
C TYR A 297 -21.34 -35.51 1.06
N ALA A 298 -21.48 -34.86 2.21
CA ALA A 298 -20.97 -33.51 2.39
C ALA A 298 -19.44 -33.44 2.28
N LYS A 299 -18.74 -34.44 2.83
CA LYS A 299 -17.27 -34.54 2.72
C LYS A 299 -16.80 -34.86 1.31
N GLU A 300 -17.57 -35.69 0.57
CA GLU A 300 -17.24 -36.05 -0.79
C GLU A 300 -17.53 -34.93 -1.80
N PHE A 301 -18.53 -34.08 -1.50
CA PHE A 301 -18.93 -32.96 -2.36
C PHE A 301 -17.89 -31.85 -2.36
N PHE A 302 -17.34 -31.51 -1.21
CA PHE A 302 -16.34 -30.44 -1.11
C PHE A 302 -14.94 -30.95 -1.45
N ARG A 303 -14.31 -30.28 -2.39
CA ARG A 303 -12.92 -30.53 -2.80
C ARG A 303 -12.05 -29.35 -2.43
N THR A 304 -10.75 -29.57 -2.31
CA THR A 304 -9.76 -28.50 -2.19
C THR A 304 -9.83 -27.62 -3.44
N GLY A 305 -10.09 -26.33 -3.23
CA GLY A 305 -10.07 -25.31 -4.28
C GLY A 305 -8.66 -24.75 -4.47
N TYR A 306 -8.27 -24.51 -5.71
CA TYR A 306 -7.03 -23.84 -6.06
C TYR A 306 -7.36 -22.63 -6.93
N THR A 307 -6.95 -21.45 -6.49
CA THR A 307 -7.12 -20.21 -7.25
C THR A 307 -5.74 -19.62 -7.49
N THR A 308 -5.37 -19.41 -8.75
CA THR A 308 -4.09 -18.78 -9.10
C THR A 308 -4.36 -17.52 -9.89
N ASN A 309 -3.87 -16.39 -9.36
CA ASN A 309 -3.92 -15.08 -10.01
C ASN A 309 -2.51 -14.66 -10.41
N ASN A 310 -2.30 -14.50 -11.70
CA ASN A 310 -1.06 -13.98 -12.26
C ASN A 310 -1.36 -12.62 -12.89
N SER A 311 -0.64 -11.58 -12.50
CA SER A 311 -0.78 -10.25 -13.10
C SER A 311 0.56 -9.72 -13.56
N ILE A 312 0.54 -9.06 -14.72
CA ILE A 312 1.68 -8.32 -15.27
C ILE A 312 1.16 -6.93 -15.59
N SER A 313 1.67 -5.91 -14.92
CA SER A 313 1.34 -4.53 -15.21
C SER A 313 2.57 -3.77 -15.68
N CYS A 314 2.41 -3.00 -16.76
CA CYS A 314 3.43 -2.14 -17.31
C CYS A 314 2.90 -0.71 -17.35
N LEU A 315 3.51 0.17 -16.54
CA LEU A 315 3.17 1.59 -16.53
C LEU A 315 4.22 2.35 -17.34
N LEU A 316 3.79 2.87 -18.48
CA LEU A 316 4.60 3.65 -19.39
C LEU A 316 4.00 5.05 -19.55
N TYR A 317 4.80 6.07 -19.27
CA TYR A 317 4.40 7.45 -19.53
C TYR A 317 4.71 7.78 -20.99
N THR A 318 3.67 7.99 -21.80
CA THR A 318 3.80 8.56 -23.14
C THR A 318 3.48 10.05 -23.07
N SER A 319 4.35 10.88 -23.65
CA SER A 319 4.03 12.32 -23.75
C SER A 319 2.75 12.48 -24.59
N PRO A 320 1.85 13.40 -24.20
CA PRO A 320 0.63 13.61 -24.96
C PRO A 320 0.95 14.03 -26.39
N SER A 321 0.18 13.51 -27.34
CA SER A 321 0.31 13.85 -28.74
C SER A 321 0.28 15.37 -28.96
N PRO A 322 0.98 15.92 -29.94
CA PRO A 322 0.87 17.33 -30.30
C PRO A 322 -0.59 17.80 -30.55
N ARG A 323 -1.47 16.88 -30.99
CA ARG A 323 -2.90 17.15 -31.16
C ARG A 323 -3.63 17.36 -29.83
N ASP A 324 -3.24 16.70 -28.76
CA ASP A 324 -3.87 16.86 -27.45
C ASP A 324 -3.46 18.20 -26.80
N ARG A 325 -2.26 18.70 -27.11
CA ARG A 325 -1.80 20.02 -26.69
C ARG A 325 -2.55 21.16 -27.37
N THR A 326 -3.02 20.97 -28.59
CA THR A 326 -3.78 22.00 -29.30
C THR A 326 -5.23 22.10 -28.80
N ARG A 327 -5.84 21.01 -28.36
CA ARG A 327 -7.19 21.02 -27.76
C ARG A 327 -7.26 21.76 -26.41
N SER A 328 -6.21 21.69 -25.59
CA SER A 328 -6.16 22.38 -24.29
C SER A 328 -5.93 23.89 -24.40
N ARG A 329 -5.62 24.40 -25.61
CA ARG A 329 -5.39 25.83 -25.86
C ARG A 329 -6.54 26.58 -26.53
N MET A 330 -7.69 25.92 -26.77
CA MET A 330 -8.86 26.66 -27.19
C MET A 330 -9.39 27.48 -26.02
N PRO A 331 -9.38 28.83 -26.11
CA PRO A 331 -10.04 29.64 -25.12
C PRO A 331 -11.52 29.28 -25.15
N SER A 332 -12.13 29.08 -23.99
CA SER A 332 -13.56 29.08 -23.84
C SER A 332 -14.06 30.47 -24.24
N SER A 333 -14.38 30.67 -25.49
CA SER A 333 -14.96 31.89 -25.96
C SER A 333 -16.46 31.84 -25.71
N ALA A 334 -16.90 32.79 -24.94
CA ALA A 334 -18.25 33.37 -24.76
C ALA A 334 -19.25 32.51 -24.00
#